data_4ca3f04a0c98707c7cfc38ee850177ff
#
_entry.id   4ca3f04a0c98707c7cfc38ee850177ff
#
_cell.length_a   1.000
_cell.length_b   1.000
_cell.length_c   1.000
_cell.angle_alpha   90.00
_cell.angle_beta   90.00
_cell.angle_gamma   90.00
#
_symmetry.space_group_name_H-M   'P 1'
#
loop_
_entity.id
_entity.type
_entity.pdbx_description
1 polymer ?
#
loop_
_entity_poly.entity_id
_entity_poly.type
_entity_poly.pdbx_seq_one_letter_code
_entity_poly.pdbx_strand_id
1 'polypeptide(L)'
;MLMLTVQVFERFPEALERWRKAFRYVLVDEYQDTNHAQYRLLQLLGGEHGNVCAVGDQDQSIYSFRSADIRNILEFEKDFPGTQVVTLEQNYRSTNTILRAANSLIEQNTERKPKRLFSDLGDGDPVRAIEVEDEHAEARFVAAEIAGLIGGGFSASEIAVFYRMNAQSRVLEDVLVRQDVPYQVIGGPRFYERAEIRDATAYLSVLVNPQDATSLLRIANRPRRGIGDTSLQRLVAYAENMGRTLFQAMADPEAAGVTAASCRAIHGFHSTMESLMALSHDLHEDELLERVLEKTGTLDALEAERTIEARGRIENLQELVGVAREYRQQAEEPSLAGFLQDISLVSDQDTIRDERGLVTLMTLHNAKGLEFRAVFMIGMEEGLFPHSRSIEAQGVEEERRLCYVGMTRAMERLTMTHTLARTLFGRREYNLASRFLDELPGEVERERLRPSSWSGYGSPAAAAIEPRPGIALSTGDSVRHGSLGEGIVTGIEPGGVVTVRFAADGTERRLMVEYAPLEKIA
;
A
#
# COMPACT_ATOMS: atom_id res chain seq x y z
N MET A 1 19.39 2.40 -22.23
CA MET A 1 19.79 1.39 -23.24
C MET A 1 18.75 1.29 -24.34
N LEU A 2 17.48 0.98 -24.12
CA LEU A 2 16.43 0.83 -25.15
C LEU A 2 16.33 2.03 -26.11
N MET A 3 16.22 3.26 -25.61
CA MET A 3 16.16 4.47 -26.44
C MET A 3 17.38 4.63 -27.38
N LEU A 4 18.58 4.30 -26.90
CA LEU A 4 19.79 4.34 -27.73
C LEU A 4 19.73 3.29 -28.85
N THR A 5 19.20 2.10 -28.57
CA THR A 5 19.01 1.05 -29.60
C THR A 5 18.04 1.51 -30.68
N VAL A 6 16.91 2.12 -30.30
CA VAL A 6 15.95 2.71 -31.25
C VAL A 6 16.62 3.78 -32.11
N GLN A 7 17.36 4.72 -31.50
CA GLN A 7 18.10 5.77 -32.22
C GLN A 7 19.15 5.21 -33.19
N VAL A 8 19.85 4.13 -32.80
CA VAL A 8 20.81 3.46 -33.71
C VAL A 8 20.10 2.88 -34.91
N PHE A 9 18.98 2.19 -34.71
CA PHE A 9 18.23 1.60 -35.81
C PHE A 9 17.60 2.65 -36.74
N GLU A 10 17.17 3.79 -36.20
CA GLU A 10 16.63 4.90 -37.00
C GLU A 10 17.74 5.64 -37.80
N ARG A 11 18.95 5.74 -37.26
CA ARG A 11 20.06 6.49 -37.90
C ARG A 11 20.93 5.64 -38.81
N PHE A 12 21.01 4.33 -38.56
CA PHE A 12 21.90 3.42 -39.30
C PHE A 12 21.09 2.26 -39.89
N PRO A 13 20.53 2.44 -41.11
CA PRO A 13 19.71 1.41 -41.77
C PRO A 13 20.39 0.06 -41.93
N GLU A 14 21.72 0.04 -42.17
CA GLU A 14 22.50 -1.20 -42.26
C GLU A 14 22.54 -1.98 -40.95
N ALA A 15 22.53 -1.33 -39.80
CA ALA A 15 22.45 -1.98 -38.51
C ALA A 15 21.04 -2.61 -38.32
N LEU A 16 19.99 -1.87 -38.66
CA LEU A 16 18.61 -2.35 -38.62
C LEU A 16 18.42 -3.56 -39.54
N GLU A 17 18.88 -3.47 -40.79
CA GLU A 17 18.74 -4.54 -41.79
C GLU A 17 19.45 -5.84 -41.35
N ARG A 18 20.64 -5.70 -40.74
CA ARG A 18 21.33 -6.84 -40.14
C ARG A 18 20.49 -7.56 -39.08
N TRP A 19 19.85 -6.81 -38.21
CA TRP A 19 19.06 -7.38 -37.11
C TRP A 19 17.70 -7.90 -37.60
N ARG A 20 17.06 -7.26 -38.60
CA ARG A 20 15.87 -7.80 -39.26
C ARG A 20 16.13 -9.17 -39.90
N LYS A 21 17.29 -9.33 -40.54
CA LYS A 21 17.68 -10.62 -41.12
C LYS A 21 17.98 -11.68 -40.06
N ALA A 22 18.50 -11.28 -38.91
CA ALA A 22 18.78 -12.18 -37.80
C ALA A 22 17.50 -12.61 -37.07
N PHE A 23 16.58 -11.66 -36.82
CA PHE A 23 15.30 -11.89 -36.13
C PHE A 23 14.15 -12.01 -37.14
N ARG A 24 14.00 -13.20 -37.70
CA ARG A 24 12.93 -13.46 -38.69
C ARG A 24 11.54 -13.64 -38.09
N TYR A 25 11.46 -13.95 -36.82
CA TYR A 25 10.24 -14.09 -36.04
C TYR A 25 10.42 -13.30 -34.76
N VAL A 26 9.45 -12.48 -34.43
CA VAL A 26 9.45 -11.70 -33.19
C VAL A 26 8.21 -12.06 -32.39
N LEU A 27 8.41 -12.63 -31.23
CA LEU A 27 7.33 -12.96 -30.29
C LEU A 27 7.44 -12.02 -29.09
N VAL A 28 6.33 -11.39 -28.73
CA VAL A 28 6.24 -10.46 -27.62
C VAL A 28 5.14 -10.93 -26.70
N ASP A 29 5.48 -11.12 -25.43
CA ASP A 29 4.54 -11.42 -24.37
C ASP A 29 4.22 -10.17 -23.55
N GLU A 30 3.09 -10.17 -22.83
CA GLU A 30 2.60 -9.04 -22.02
C GLU A 30 2.61 -7.71 -22.79
N TYR A 31 2.16 -7.74 -24.05
CA TYR A 31 2.30 -6.61 -24.98
C TYR A 31 1.61 -5.33 -24.49
N GLN A 32 0.55 -5.44 -23.66
CA GLN A 32 -0.16 -4.33 -23.05
C GLN A 32 0.70 -3.51 -22.07
N ASP A 33 1.85 -4.06 -21.60
CA ASP A 33 2.75 -3.39 -20.67
C ASP A 33 3.95 -2.73 -21.36
N THR A 34 3.94 -2.70 -22.70
CA THR A 34 5.03 -2.10 -23.46
C THR A 34 5.00 -0.58 -23.40
N ASN A 35 6.18 0.04 -23.22
CA ASN A 35 6.36 1.47 -23.34
C ASN A 35 6.67 1.88 -24.77
N HIS A 36 6.67 3.19 -25.05
CA HIS A 36 6.90 3.73 -26.41
C HIS A 36 8.23 3.28 -27.03
N ALA A 37 9.31 3.14 -26.26
CA ALA A 37 10.59 2.69 -26.82
C ALA A 37 10.55 1.21 -27.23
N GLN A 38 9.88 0.35 -26.46
CA GLN A 38 9.67 -1.06 -26.79
C GLN A 38 8.77 -1.21 -28.01
N TYR A 39 7.67 -0.48 -28.03
CA TYR A 39 6.77 -0.39 -29.18
C TYR A 39 7.51 0.02 -30.45
N ARG A 40 8.30 1.10 -30.40
CA ARG A 40 9.08 1.57 -31.55
C ARG A 40 10.13 0.56 -32.01
N LEU A 41 10.78 -0.11 -31.07
CA LEU A 41 11.72 -1.19 -31.37
C LEU A 41 11.06 -2.34 -32.14
N LEU A 42 9.86 -2.73 -31.71
CA LEU A 42 9.08 -3.78 -32.38
C LEU A 42 8.70 -3.36 -33.81
N GLN A 43 8.21 -2.14 -34.00
CA GLN A 43 7.89 -1.61 -35.33
C GLN A 43 9.14 -1.63 -36.27
N LEU A 44 10.29 -1.20 -35.77
CA LEU A 44 11.53 -1.19 -36.53
C LEU A 44 11.98 -2.60 -36.92
N LEU A 45 11.92 -3.57 -36.03
CA LEU A 45 12.36 -4.94 -36.29
C LEU A 45 11.35 -5.73 -37.13
N GLY A 46 10.08 -5.63 -36.79
CA GLY A 46 9.01 -6.50 -37.35
C GLY A 46 8.26 -5.91 -38.54
N GLY A 47 8.28 -4.59 -38.72
CA GLY A 47 7.38 -3.90 -39.65
C GLY A 47 7.58 -4.22 -41.11
N GLU A 48 8.73 -4.72 -41.55
CA GLU A 48 9.00 -5.08 -42.94
C GLU A 48 8.56 -6.50 -43.29
N HIS A 49 8.89 -7.48 -42.44
CA HIS A 49 8.58 -8.88 -42.75
C HIS A 49 7.24 -9.36 -42.16
N GLY A 50 6.64 -8.58 -41.25
CA GLY A 50 5.32 -8.86 -40.66
C GLY A 50 5.24 -10.12 -39.77
N ASN A 51 6.35 -10.84 -39.57
CA ASN A 51 6.38 -12.06 -38.74
C ASN A 51 6.44 -11.71 -37.25
N VAL A 52 5.40 -11.03 -36.78
CA VAL A 52 5.28 -10.58 -35.38
C VAL A 52 4.09 -11.30 -34.76
N CYS A 53 4.30 -11.89 -33.61
CA CYS A 53 3.25 -12.44 -32.76
C CYS A 53 3.29 -11.71 -31.42
N ALA A 54 2.24 -10.96 -31.11
CA ALA A 54 2.07 -10.29 -29.83
C ALA A 54 0.98 -11.00 -29.02
N VAL A 55 1.32 -11.38 -27.79
CA VAL A 55 0.39 -11.93 -26.81
C VAL A 55 0.20 -10.91 -25.71
N GLY A 56 -1.02 -10.70 -25.26
CA GLY A 56 -1.31 -9.78 -24.20
C GLY A 56 -2.78 -9.70 -23.85
N ASP A 57 -3.05 -9.09 -22.71
CA ASP A 57 -4.38 -8.88 -22.19
C ASP A 57 -4.56 -7.40 -21.82
N GLN A 58 -5.34 -6.67 -22.62
CA GLN A 58 -5.63 -5.26 -22.36
C GLN A 58 -6.26 -5.01 -20.98
N ASP A 59 -7.03 -5.98 -20.47
CA ASP A 59 -7.68 -5.91 -19.16
C ASP A 59 -6.68 -6.12 -18.00
N GLN A 60 -5.40 -6.43 -18.30
CA GLN A 60 -4.30 -6.55 -17.36
C GLN A 60 -3.23 -5.45 -17.55
N SER A 61 -3.54 -4.37 -18.29
CA SER A 61 -2.64 -3.21 -18.41
C SER A 61 -2.72 -2.35 -17.14
N ILE A 62 -1.73 -2.50 -16.25
CA ILE A 62 -1.68 -1.89 -14.92
C ILE A 62 -0.36 -1.16 -14.62
N TYR A 63 0.45 -0.87 -15.65
CA TYR A 63 1.77 -0.26 -15.51
C TYR A 63 1.91 1.10 -16.23
N SER A 64 0.82 1.88 -16.34
CA SER A 64 0.88 3.23 -16.93
C SER A 64 1.86 4.14 -16.19
N PHE A 65 1.98 3.99 -14.87
CA PHE A 65 2.94 4.71 -14.02
C PHE A 65 4.42 4.37 -14.35
N ARG A 66 4.69 3.28 -15.09
CA ARG A 66 5.99 2.91 -15.67
C ARG A 66 6.08 3.25 -17.16
N SER A 67 5.19 4.12 -17.64
CA SER A 67 5.10 4.53 -19.04
C SER A 67 4.64 3.43 -20.01
N ALA A 68 3.97 2.39 -19.53
CA ALA A 68 3.22 1.48 -20.40
C ALA A 68 2.05 2.23 -21.07
N ASP A 69 1.76 1.91 -22.30
CA ASP A 69 0.67 2.54 -23.06
C ASP A 69 -0.27 1.47 -23.63
N ILE A 70 -1.47 1.39 -23.07
CA ILE A 70 -2.50 0.43 -23.49
C ILE A 70 -2.85 0.56 -24.98
N ARG A 71 -2.67 1.74 -25.58
CA ARG A 71 -2.95 1.96 -27.00
C ARG A 71 -2.10 1.07 -27.89
N ASN A 72 -0.90 0.67 -27.45
CA ASN A 72 -0.04 -0.23 -28.20
C ASN A 72 -0.76 -1.54 -28.55
N ILE A 73 -1.50 -2.16 -27.61
CA ILE A 73 -2.24 -3.39 -27.89
C ILE A 73 -3.57 -3.12 -28.59
N LEU A 74 -4.26 -2.02 -28.23
CA LEU A 74 -5.55 -1.68 -28.86
C LEU A 74 -5.40 -1.32 -30.33
N GLU A 75 -4.29 -0.70 -30.73
CA GLU A 75 -4.00 -0.22 -32.07
C GLU A 75 -3.07 -1.12 -32.88
N PHE A 76 -2.70 -2.30 -32.36
CA PHE A 76 -1.75 -3.22 -33.00
C PHE A 76 -2.09 -3.55 -34.46
N GLU A 77 -3.39 -3.74 -34.77
CA GLU A 77 -3.86 -4.03 -36.13
C GLU A 77 -3.66 -2.87 -37.12
N LYS A 78 -3.58 -1.62 -36.61
CA LYS A 78 -3.25 -0.44 -37.43
C LYS A 78 -1.78 -0.42 -37.81
N ASP A 79 -0.91 -0.82 -36.87
CA ASP A 79 0.54 -0.83 -37.07
C ASP A 79 1.03 -2.00 -37.89
N PHE A 80 0.33 -3.14 -37.80
CA PHE A 80 0.63 -4.36 -38.52
C PHE A 80 -0.60 -4.80 -39.37
N PRO A 81 -0.78 -4.17 -40.56
CA PRO A 81 -1.91 -4.50 -41.43
C PRO A 81 -1.93 -5.99 -41.83
N GLY A 82 -3.09 -6.59 -41.79
CA GLY A 82 -3.26 -8.03 -42.08
C GLY A 82 -3.06 -8.93 -40.84
N THR A 83 -2.98 -8.35 -39.67
CA THR A 83 -2.95 -9.10 -38.40
C THR A 83 -4.16 -10.00 -38.24
N GLN A 84 -3.94 -11.26 -37.90
CA GLN A 84 -4.99 -12.16 -37.45
C GLN A 84 -5.09 -12.08 -35.92
N VAL A 85 -6.26 -11.67 -35.41
CA VAL A 85 -6.54 -11.64 -33.98
C VAL A 85 -7.20 -12.95 -33.58
N VAL A 86 -6.63 -13.60 -32.55
CA VAL A 86 -7.19 -14.81 -31.93
C VAL A 86 -7.46 -14.47 -30.46
N THR A 87 -8.73 -14.55 -30.07
CA THR A 87 -9.15 -14.30 -28.69
C THR A 87 -9.12 -15.62 -27.90
N LEU A 88 -8.36 -15.66 -26.80
CA LEU A 88 -8.28 -16.80 -25.89
C LEU A 88 -9.22 -16.53 -24.71
N GLU A 89 -10.42 -17.10 -24.74
CA GLU A 89 -11.46 -16.85 -23.72
C GLU A 89 -11.56 -17.96 -22.68
N GLN A 90 -11.05 -19.17 -22.98
CA GLN A 90 -11.05 -20.27 -22.04
C GLN A 90 -9.95 -20.06 -20.97
N ASN A 91 -10.39 -20.00 -19.71
CA ASN A 91 -9.54 -19.88 -18.55
C ASN A 91 -9.39 -21.26 -17.87
N TYR A 92 -8.17 -21.59 -17.42
CA TYR A 92 -7.83 -22.87 -16.80
C TYR A 92 -7.45 -22.72 -15.32
N ARG A 93 -7.54 -21.49 -14.77
CA ARG A 93 -7.12 -21.17 -13.41
C ARG A 93 -8.30 -21.10 -12.46
N SER A 94 -9.28 -20.26 -12.77
CA SER A 94 -10.34 -19.85 -11.87
C SER A 94 -11.66 -20.56 -12.15
N THR A 95 -12.46 -20.74 -11.10
CA THR A 95 -13.84 -21.21 -11.20
C THR A 95 -14.73 -20.17 -11.90
N ASN A 96 -15.88 -20.60 -12.47
CA ASN A 96 -16.76 -19.70 -13.21
C ASN A 96 -17.39 -18.61 -12.34
N THR A 97 -17.61 -18.84 -11.03
CA THR A 97 -18.13 -17.81 -10.13
C THR A 97 -17.16 -16.63 -10.01
N ILE A 98 -15.86 -16.90 -9.90
CA ILE A 98 -14.82 -15.85 -9.90
C ILE A 98 -14.77 -15.14 -11.25
N LEU A 99 -14.81 -15.89 -12.35
CA LEU A 99 -14.76 -15.30 -13.69
C LEU A 99 -15.99 -14.46 -14.01
N ARG A 100 -17.19 -14.85 -13.57
CA ARG A 100 -18.41 -14.01 -13.73
C ARG A 100 -18.27 -12.69 -12.98
N ALA A 101 -17.76 -12.72 -11.77
CA ALA A 101 -17.50 -11.51 -10.99
C ALA A 101 -16.45 -10.60 -11.69
N ALA A 102 -15.35 -11.18 -12.14
CA ALA A 102 -14.29 -10.44 -12.85
C ALA A 102 -14.77 -9.89 -14.20
N ASN A 103 -15.53 -10.64 -14.98
CA ASN A 103 -16.12 -10.18 -16.24
C ASN A 103 -17.09 -9.00 -16.00
N SER A 104 -17.99 -9.09 -15.00
CA SER A 104 -18.94 -8.02 -14.66
C SER A 104 -18.22 -6.72 -14.31
N LEU A 105 -17.16 -6.81 -13.51
CA LEU A 105 -16.33 -5.67 -13.13
C LEU A 105 -15.68 -5.03 -14.36
N ILE A 106 -14.98 -5.81 -15.17
CA ILE A 106 -14.16 -5.25 -16.26
C ILE A 106 -15.00 -4.76 -17.45
N GLU A 107 -16.22 -5.24 -17.60
CA GLU A 107 -17.17 -4.77 -18.61
C GLU A 107 -17.54 -3.30 -18.44
N GLN A 108 -17.32 -2.70 -17.27
CA GLN A 108 -17.53 -1.27 -17.02
C GLN A 108 -16.45 -0.38 -17.66
N ASN A 109 -15.32 -0.92 -18.08
CA ASN A 109 -14.31 -0.17 -18.82
C ASN A 109 -14.75 0.04 -20.27
N THR A 110 -14.56 1.26 -20.77
CA THR A 110 -15.00 1.66 -22.12
C THR A 110 -13.93 1.43 -23.18
N GLU A 111 -12.66 1.61 -22.84
CA GLU A 111 -11.52 1.43 -23.75
C GLU A 111 -11.03 -0.02 -23.73
N ARG A 112 -11.80 -0.93 -24.35
CA ARG A 112 -11.43 -2.35 -24.42
C ARG A 112 -12.02 -3.05 -25.64
N LYS A 113 -11.34 -4.11 -26.13
CA LYS A 113 -11.91 -5.09 -27.06
C LYS A 113 -12.75 -6.09 -26.26
N PRO A 114 -14.01 -6.34 -26.59
CA PRO A 114 -14.86 -7.27 -25.83
C PRO A 114 -14.27 -8.68 -25.83
N LYS A 115 -14.21 -9.28 -24.65
CA LYS A 115 -13.96 -10.72 -24.45
C LYS A 115 -14.67 -11.15 -23.17
N ARG A 116 -14.96 -12.43 -23.03
CA ARG A 116 -15.59 -13.00 -21.84
C ARG A 116 -14.91 -14.30 -21.44
N LEU A 117 -14.28 -14.30 -20.29
CA LEU A 117 -13.63 -15.50 -19.79
C LEU A 117 -14.65 -16.52 -19.28
N PHE A 118 -14.39 -17.79 -19.56
CA PHE A 118 -15.12 -18.94 -19.04
C PHE A 118 -14.17 -20.08 -18.71
N SER A 119 -14.63 -21.05 -17.90
CA SER A 119 -13.82 -22.20 -17.48
C SER A 119 -14.65 -23.48 -17.47
N ASP A 120 -13.99 -24.61 -17.72
CA ASP A 120 -14.58 -25.95 -17.57
C ASP A 120 -14.45 -26.49 -16.12
N LEU A 121 -13.88 -25.71 -15.18
CA LEU A 121 -13.71 -26.09 -13.77
C LEU A 121 -15.01 -26.06 -12.95
N GLY A 122 -16.14 -25.64 -13.55
CA GLY A 122 -17.41 -25.49 -12.85
C GLY A 122 -17.53 -24.17 -12.08
N ASP A 123 -18.61 -24.00 -11.31
CA ASP A 123 -18.91 -22.75 -10.62
C ASP A 123 -18.02 -22.51 -9.38
N GLY A 124 -17.75 -23.55 -8.60
CA GLY A 124 -16.95 -23.40 -7.37
C GLY A 124 -17.68 -22.65 -6.25
N ASP A 125 -16.92 -22.20 -5.25
CA ASP A 125 -17.44 -21.45 -4.11
C ASP A 125 -17.90 -20.04 -4.51
N PRO A 126 -18.88 -19.44 -3.80
CA PRO A 126 -19.29 -18.06 -4.06
C PRO A 126 -18.18 -17.06 -3.72
N VAL A 127 -18.13 -15.96 -4.47
CA VAL A 127 -17.29 -14.80 -4.13
C VAL A 127 -17.93 -14.09 -2.93
N ARG A 128 -17.13 -13.74 -1.93
CA ARG A 128 -17.61 -13.10 -0.69
C ARG A 128 -17.14 -11.64 -0.61
N ALA A 129 -18.04 -10.75 -0.23
CA ALA A 129 -17.75 -9.35 0.09
C ALA A 129 -18.16 -9.09 1.55
N ILE A 130 -17.19 -8.82 2.40
CA ILE A 130 -17.36 -8.77 3.86
C ILE A 130 -17.13 -7.34 4.36
N GLU A 131 -18.12 -6.79 5.05
CA GLU A 131 -18.02 -5.52 5.76
C GLU A 131 -17.67 -5.78 7.22
N VAL A 132 -16.65 -5.09 7.73
CA VAL A 132 -16.19 -5.14 9.12
C VAL A 132 -16.10 -3.75 9.72
N GLU A 133 -15.89 -3.66 11.04
CA GLU A 133 -15.90 -2.39 11.75
C GLU A 133 -14.69 -1.50 11.44
N ASP A 134 -13.49 -2.07 11.52
CA ASP A 134 -12.23 -1.35 11.33
C ASP A 134 -11.13 -2.28 10.78
N GLU A 135 -9.93 -1.70 10.54
CA GLU A 135 -8.76 -2.41 10.02
C GLU A 135 -8.28 -3.56 10.92
N HIS A 136 -8.45 -3.44 12.23
CA HIS A 136 -8.08 -4.50 13.16
C HIS A 136 -9.10 -5.66 13.09
N ALA A 137 -10.39 -5.36 12.95
CA ALA A 137 -11.43 -6.36 12.73
C ALA A 137 -11.23 -7.06 11.39
N GLU A 138 -10.83 -6.32 10.33
CA GLU A 138 -10.47 -6.86 9.02
C GLU A 138 -9.31 -7.85 9.13
N ALA A 139 -8.21 -7.45 9.77
CA ALA A 139 -7.04 -8.30 9.94
C ALA A 139 -7.34 -9.56 10.77
N ARG A 140 -8.12 -9.43 11.85
CA ARG A 140 -8.55 -10.59 12.66
C ARG A 140 -9.44 -11.54 11.87
N PHE A 141 -10.38 -11.01 11.09
CA PHE A 141 -11.24 -11.81 10.23
C PHE A 141 -10.40 -12.59 9.20
N VAL A 142 -9.52 -11.90 8.47
CA VAL A 142 -8.65 -12.52 7.46
C VAL A 142 -7.77 -13.60 8.08
N ALA A 143 -7.14 -13.32 9.22
CA ALA A 143 -6.27 -14.29 9.90
C ALA A 143 -7.03 -15.54 10.37
N ALA A 144 -8.27 -15.37 10.87
CA ALA A 144 -9.12 -16.49 11.27
C ALA A 144 -9.58 -17.34 10.08
N GLU A 145 -9.98 -16.71 8.96
CA GLU A 145 -10.31 -17.41 7.71
C GLU A 145 -9.10 -18.20 7.19
N ILE A 146 -7.91 -17.59 7.21
CA ILE A 146 -6.64 -18.27 6.84
C ILE A 146 -6.40 -19.49 7.73
N ALA A 147 -6.51 -19.34 9.05
CA ALA A 147 -6.36 -20.45 9.98
C ALA A 147 -7.38 -21.57 9.72
N GLY A 148 -8.63 -21.19 9.42
CA GLY A 148 -9.68 -22.12 9.02
C GLY A 148 -9.37 -22.88 7.73
N LEU A 149 -8.83 -22.19 6.72
CA LEU A 149 -8.41 -22.79 5.45
C LEU A 149 -7.25 -23.78 5.65
N ILE A 150 -6.24 -23.39 6.44
CA ILE A 150 -5.11 -24.28 6.77
C ILE A 150 -5.61 -25.50 7.53
N GLY A 151 -6.51 -25.32 8.52
CA GLY A 151 -7.16 -26.40 9.23
C GLY A 151 -8.02 -27.31 8.32
N GLY A 152 -8.55 -26.77 7.22
CA GLY A 152 -9.30 -27.45 6.18
C GLY A 152 -8.45 -28.13 5.11
N GLY A 153 -7.10 -28.08 5.22
CA GLY A 153 -6.17 -28.79 4.33
C GLY A 153 -5.54 -27.96 3.21
N PHE A 154 -5.71 -26.62 3.22
CA PHE A 154 -4.93 -25.74 2.36
C PHE A 154 -3.50 -25.62 2.89
N SER A 155 -2.51 -25.59 2.00
CA SER A 155 -1.17 -25.15 2.37
C SER A 155 -1.17 -23.63 2.56
N ALA A 156 -0.42 -23.11 3.53
CA ALA A 156 -0.27 -21.67 3.70
C ALA A 156 0.28 -20.98 2.43
N SER A 157 1.11 -21.66 1.66
CA SER A 157 1.65 -21.16 0.37
C SER A 157 0.60 -21.03 -0.75
N GLU A 158 -0.57 -21.64 -0.59
CA GLU A 158 -1.70 -21.55 -1.53
C GLU A 158 -2.64 -20.37 -1.23
N ILE A 159 -2.34 -19.59 -0.17
CA ILE A 159 -3.17 -18.49 0.32
C ILE A 159 -2.43 -17.17 0.14
N ALA A 160 -3.12 -16.17 -0.40
CA ALA A 160 -2.57 -14.83 -0.52
C ALA A 160 -3.53 -13.75 -0.01
N VAL A 161 -2.96 -12.67 0.51
CA VAL A 161 -3.68 -11.45 0.85
C VAL A 161 -3.13 -10.29 0.03
N PHE A 162 -4.01 -9.65 -0.73
CA PHE A 162 -3.68 -8.53 -1.60
C PHE A 162 -4.20 -7.22 -1.02
N TYR A 163 -3.38 -6.20 -1.12
CA TYR A 163 -3.72 -4.84 -0.72
C TYR A 163 -3.27 -3.83 -1.78
N ARG A 164 -3.86 -2.63 -1.75
CA ARG A 164 -3.54 -1.58 -2.71
C ARG A 164 -2.26 -0.84 -2.35
N MET A 165 -2.03 -0.60 -1.06
CA MET A 165 -0.91 0.18 -0.53
C MET A 165 -0.13 -0.61 0.51
N ASN A 166 1.19 -0.43 0.52
CA ASN A 166 2.08 -1.13 1.47
C ASN A 166 1.77 -0.83 2.95
N ALA A 167 1.25 0.37 3.26
CA ALA A 167 0.87 0.73 4.63
C ALA A 167 -0.22 -0.19 5.22
N GLN A 168 -1.09 -0.76 4.37
CA GLN A 168 -2.15 -1.67 4.82
C GLN A 168 -1.62 -2.99 5.40
N SER A 169 -0.38 -3.40 5.05
CA SER A 169 0.16 -4.68 5.51
C SER A 169 0.42 -4.71 7.01
N ARG A 170 0.72 -3.57 7.65
CA ARG A 170 1.15 -3.50 9.05
C ARG A 170 0.18 -4.18 10.02
N VAL A 171 -1.07 -3.73 10.03
CA VAL A 171 -2.08 -4.28 10.96
C VAL A 171 -2.30 -5.77 10.71
N LEU A 172 -2.26 -6.19 9.44
CA LEU A 172 -2.36 -7.60 9.08
C LEU A 172 -1.13 -8.39 9.57
N GLU A 173 0.08 -7.88 9.34
CA GLU A 173 1.32 -8.48 9.83
C GLU A 173 1.29 -8.65 11.35
N ASP A 174 0.93 -7.60 12.10
CA ASP A 174 0.81 -7.63 13.57
C ASP A 174 -0.18 -8.69 14.06
N VAL A 175 -1.33 -8.84 13.40
CA VAL A 175 -2.35 -9.85 13.77
C VAL A 175 -1.88 -11.26 13.42
N LEU A 176 -1.28 -11.47 12.25
CA LEU A 176 -0.76 -12.78 11.83
C LEU A 176 0.33 -13.27 12.79
N VAL A 177 1.25 -12.39 13.20
CA VAL A 177 2.27 -12.70 14.22
C VAL A 177 1.62 -13.13 15.54
N ARG A 178 0.66 -12.35 16.06
CA ARG A 178 -0.02 -12.66 17.32
C ARG A 178 -0.84 -13.96 17.28
N GLN A 179 -1.27 -14.40 16.09
CA GLN A 179 -2.02 -15.65 15.89
C GLN A 179 -1.15 -16.82 15.41
N ASP A 180 0.17 -16.65 15.40
CA ASP A 180 1.14 -17.67 14.97
C ASP A 180 0.87 -18.20 13.56
N VAL A 181 0.43 -17.32 12.65
CA VAL A 181 0.23 -17.62 11.23
C VAL A 181 1.48 -17.22 10.45
N PRO A 182 2.24 -18.20 9.88
CA PRO A 182 3.47 -17.90 9.18
C PRO A 182 3.19 -17.19 7.84
N TYR A 183 3.89 -16.09 7.57
CA TYR A 183 3.70 -15.30 6.36
C TYR A 183 5.02 -14.78 5.76
N GLN A 184 4.95 -14.35 4.51
CA GLN A 184 5.99 -13.60 3.80
C GLN A 184 5.39 -12.39 3.07
N VAL A 185 6.19 -11.34 2.93
CA VAL A 185 5.83 -10.16 2.12
C VAL A 185 6.58 -10.21 0.80
N ILE A 186 5.85 -10.16 -0.34
CA ILE A 186 6.45 -10.08 -1.67
C ILE A 186 6.47 -8.62 -2.14
N GLY A 187 7.62 -8.19 -2.67
CA GLY A 187 7.83 -6.84 -3.20
C GLY A 187 8.50 -5.88 -2.23
N GLY A 188 8.91 -6.37 -1.06
CA GLY A 188 9.66 -5.59 -0.07
C GLY A 188 9.88 -6.35 1.23
N PRO A 189 10.66 -5.80 2.15
CA PRO A 189 10.78 -6.32 3.50
C PRO A 189 9.48 -6.11 4.29
N ARG A 190 9.33 -6.84 5.39
CA ARG A 190 8.25 -6.65 6.36
C ARG A 190 8.23 -5.21 6.87
N PHE A 191 7.10 -4.76 7.43
CA PHE A 191 6.91 -3.35 7.77
C PHE A 191 8.05 -2.79 8.63
N TYR A 192 8.37 -3.45 9.76
CA TYR A 192 9.41 -2.97 10.67
C TYR A 192 10.85 -3.20 10.17
N GLU A 193 11.04 -4.00 9.13
CA GLU A 193 12.35 -4.22 8.49
C GLU A 193 12.65 -3.19 7.39
N ARG A 194 11.65 -2.41 6.94
CA ARG A 194 11.82 -1.41 5.88
C ARG A 194 12.88 -0.39 6.27
N ALA A 195 13.70 0.01 5.30
CA ALA A 195 14.87 0.85 5.56
C ALA A 195 14.51 2.17 6.23
N GLU A 196 13.45 2.84 5.76
CA GLU A 196 12.93 4.10 6.31
C GLU A 196 12.40 3.94 7.74
N ILE A 197 11.73 2.81 8.04
CA ILE A 197 11.24 2.51 9.38
C ILE A 197 12.40 2.26 10.34
N ARG A 198 13.37 1.44 9.92
CA ARG A 198 14.59 1.18 10.69
C ARG A 198 15.43 2.44 10.90
N ASP A 199 15.44 3.37 9.95
CA ASP A 199 16.13 4.66 10.11
C ASP A 199 15.39 5.54 11.14
N ALA A 200 14.05 5.61 11.07
CA ALA A 200 13.23 6.36 12.02
C ALA A 200 13.31 5.79 13.44
N THR A 201 13.20 4.46 13.61
CA THR A 201 13.35 3.80 14.91
C THR A 201 14.75 3.95 15.47
N ALA A 202 15.81 3.95 14.64
CA ALA A 202 17.18 4.20 15.08
C ALA A 202 17.36 5.64 15.60
N TYR A 203 16.69 6.65 15.01
CA TYR A 203 16.66 7.99 15.61
C TYR A 203 16.06 7.96 17.02
N LEU A 204 14.90 7.34 17.19
CA LEU A 204 14.24 7.23 18.49
C LEU A 204 15.10 6.45 19.50
N SER A 205 15.77 5.38 19.07
CA SER A 205 16.69 4.60 19.93
C SER A 205 17.83 5.45 20.46
N VAL A 206 18.42 6.33 19.64
CA VAL A 206 19.47 7.26 20.08
C VAL A 206 18.93 8.31 21.06
N LEU A 207 17.66 8.74 20.93
CA LEU A 207 17.05 9.67 21.89
C LEU A 207 16.86 9.01 23.26
N VAL A 208 16.52 7.72 23.30
CA VAL A 208 16.42 6.94 24.56
C VAL A 208 17.80 6.60 25.12
N ASN A 209 18.71 6.18 24.25
CA ASN A 209 20.05 5.76 24.63
C ASN A 209 21.12 6.37 23.70
N PRO A 210 21.70 7.53 24.08
CA PRO A 210 22.78 8.15 23.28
C PRO A 210 24.08 7.32 23.20
N GLN A 211 24.18 6.22 23.94
CA GLN A 211 25.32 5.30 23.87
C GLN A 211 25.16 4.23 22.78
N ASP A 212 24.00 4.12 22.16
CA ASP A 212 23.76 3.18 21.05
C ASP A 212 24.53 3.62 19.78
N ALA A 213 25.78 3.16 19.71
CA ALA A 213 26.66 3.44 18.59
C ALA A 213 26.13 2.86 17.26
N THR A 214 25.43 1.72 17.30
CA THR A 214 24.90 1.06 16.11
C THR A 214 23.81 1.91 15.45
N SER A 215 22.82 2.34 16.21
CA SER A 215 21.76 3.23 15.74
C SER A 215 22.33 4.59 15.32
N LEU A 216 23.29 5.14 16.07
CA LEU A 216 23.91 6.42 15.74
C LEU A 216 24.69 6.37 14.41
N LEU A 217 25.48 5.32 14.16
CA LEU A 217 26.17 5.12 12.88
C LEU A 217 25.21 4.96 11.72
N ARG A 218 24.09 4.30 11.96
CA ARG A 218 23.05 4.12 10.94
C ARG A 218 22.47 5.46 10.48
N ILE A 219 22.16 6.37 11.39
CA ILE A 219 21.44 7.62 11.11
C ILE A 219 22.34 8.82 10.79
N ALA A 220 23.61 8.79 11.15
CA ALA A 220 24.52 9.94 11.07
C ALA A 220 24.54 10.60 9.67
N ASN A 221 24.46 9.82 8.60
CA ASN A 221 24.41 10.29 7.20
C ASN A 221 23.10 9.91 6.47
N ARG A 222 21.99 9.77 7.21
CA ARG A 222 20.66 9.49 6.67
C ARG A 222 19.63 10.46 7.24
N PRO A 223 19.06 11.32 6.38
CA PRO A 223 19.36 11.54 4.96
C PRO A 223 20.81 12.02 4.73
N ARG A 224 21.27 12.04 3.50
CA ARG A 224 22.67 12.41 3.17
C ARG A 224 23.00 13.82 3.64
N ARG A 225 24.05 13.94 4.50
CA ARG A 225 24.52 15.21 5.07
C ARG A 225 25.98 15.54 4.72
N GLY A 226 26.67 14.66 3.99
CA GLY A 226 28.10 14.79 3.69
C GLY A 226 29.00 14.21 4.80
N ILE A 227 28.49 13.36 5.67
CA ILE A 227 29.23 12.60 6.65
C ILE A 227 29.60 11.26 6.05
N GLY A 228 30.83 11.13 5.54
CA GLY A 228 31.30 9.90 4.90
C GLY A 228 31.81 8.87 5.89
N ASP A 229 31.88 7.60 5.45
CA ASP A 229 32.30 6.45 6.25
C ASP A 229 33.67 6.65 6.90
N THR A 230 34.62 7.26 6.17
CA THR A 230 35.97 7.57 6.71
C THR A 230 35.89 8.52 7.90
N SER A 231 34.99 9.49 7.88
CA SER A 231 34.78 10.42 9.01
C SER A 231 34.19 9.72 10.20
N LEU A 232 33.21 8.83 9.97
CA LEU A 232 32.61 8.01 11.02
C LEU A 232 33.62 7.04 11.66
N GLN A 233 34.45 6.38 10.84
CA GLN A 233 35.52 5.49 11.33
C GLN A 233 36.52 6.24 12.21
N ARG A 234 36.90 7.48 11.85
CA ARG A 234 37.78 8.32 12.67
C ARG A 234 37.15 8.70 14.00
N LEU A 235 35.87 9.05 14.00
CA LEU A 235 35.12 9.33 15.22
C LEU A 235 35.02 8.12 16.14
N VAL A 236 34.75 6.93 15.60
CA VAL A 236 34.72 5.67 16.37
C VAL A 236 36.07 5.41 17.02
N ALA A 237 37.15 5.45 16.23
CA ALA A 237 38.51 5.23 16.77
C ALA A 237 38.90 6.29 17.81
N TYR A 238 38.51 7.54 17.65
CA TYR A 238 38.72 8.60 18.62
C TYR A 238 37.93 8.36 19.90
N ALA A 239 36.66 7.98 19.79
CA ALA A 239 35.79 7.66 20.91
C ALA A 239 36.37 6.50 21.75
N GLU A 240 36.79 5.41 21.12
CA GLU A 240 37.42 4.25 21.76
C GLU A 240 38.71 4.63 22.47
N ASN A 241 39.59 5.40 21.81
CA ASN A 241 40.88 5.82 22.39
C ASN A 241 40.71 6.74 23.60
N MET A 242 39.65 7.55 23.63
CA MET A 242 39.38 8.51 24.71
C MET A 242 38.41 7.97 25.78
N GLY A 243 37.90 6.75 25.62
CA GLY A 243 36.92 6.16 26.56
C GLY A 243 35.59 6.96 26.58
N ARG A 244 35.22 7.57 25.44
CA ARG A 244 33.99 8.36 25.28
C ARG A 244 32.97 7.58 24.44
N THR A 245 31.69 7.98 24.54
CA THR A 245 30.67 7.48 23.60
C THR A 245 30.88 8.13 22.24
N LEU A 246 30.38 7.48 21.19
CA LEU A 246 30.42 8.04 19.83
C LEU A 246 29.68 9.39 19.75
N PHE A 247 28.55 9.52 20.46
CA PHE A 247 27.79 10.77 20.53
C PHE A 247 28.62 11.90 21.18
N GLN A 248 29.33 11.61 22.24
CA GLN A 248 30.25 12.57 22.89
C GLN A 248 31.43 12.95 21.95
N ALA A 249 31.94 12.00 21.16
CA ALA A 249 33.00 12.26 20.21
C ALA A 249 32.55 13.17 19.04
N MET A 250 31.26 13.13 18.69
CA MET A 250 30.67 14.00 17.66
C MET A 250 30.61 15.48 18.07
N ALA A 251 30.75 15.80 19.35
CA ALA A 251 30.83 17.17 19.82
C ALA A 251 32.17 17.85 19.49
N ASP A 252 33.24 17.06 19.24
CA ASP A 252 34.58 17.59 18.89
C ASP A 252 35.21 16.76 17.75
N PRO A 253 34.62 16.83 16.54
CA PRO A 253 35.09 16.04 15.41
C PRO A 253 36.46 16.47 14.88
N GLU A 254 36.89 17.70 15.17
CA GLU A 254 38.21 18.21 14.83
C GLU A 254 39.32 17.42 15.55
N ALA A 255 39.11 17.08 16.81
CA ALA A 255 40.04 16.27 17.60
C ALA A 255 40.17 14.83 17.05
N ALA A 256 39.16 14.32 16.39
CA ALA A 256 39.19 13.04 15.68
C ALA A 256 39.89 13.10 14.29
N GLY A 257 40.41 14.27 13.90
CA GLY A 257 41.05 14.46 12.60
C GLY A 257 40.12 14.39 11.40
N VAL A 258 38.83 14.72 11.59
CA VAL A 258 37.82 14.79 10.52
C VAL A 258 38.04 16.06 9.68
N THR A 259 37.70 16.03 8.40
CA THR A 259 37.84 17.19 7.51
C THR A 259 36.88 18.32 7.87
N ALA A 260 37.26 19.58 7.67
CA ALA A 260 36.45 20.74 8.03
C ALA A 260 35.03 20.74 7.40
N ALA A 261 34.86 20.17 6.21
CA ALA A 261 33.53 20.04 5.58
C ALA A 261 32.65 19.04 6.35
N SER A 262 33.22 17.88 6.69
CA SER A 262 32.52 16.86 7.49
C SER A 262 32.30 17.30 8.93
N CYS A 263 33.23 18.07 9.54
CA CYS A 263 33.04 18.63 10.88
C CYS A 263 31.78 19.49 10.96
N ARG A 264 31.59 20.40 9.99
CA ARG A 264 30.34 21.21 9.97
C ARG A 264 29.08 20.37 9.87
N ALA A 265 29.10 19.30 9.07
CA ALA A 265 27.96 18.39 8.94
C ALA A 265 27.71 17.61 10.25
N ILE A 266 28.79 17.15 10.92
CA ILE A 266 28.70 16.42 12.19
C ILE A 266 28.17 17.33 13.29
N HIS A 267 28.68 18.55 13.40
CA HIS A 267 28.16 19.53 14.38
C HIS A 267 26.68 19.84 14.15
N GLY A 268 26.27 20.03 12.88
CA GLY A 268 24.85 20.23 12.53
C GLY A 268 23.98 19.04 12.96
N PHE A 269 24.43 17.82 12.70
CA PHE A 269 23.73 16.61 13.11
C PHE A 269 23.68 16.48 14.63
N HIS A 270 24.82 16.66 15.33
CA HIS A 270 24.90 16.61 16.78
C HIS A 270 23.93 17.61 17.45
N SER A 271 23.95 18.87 17.01
CA SER A 271 23.04 19.91 17.51
C SER A 271 21.57 19.59 17.25
N THR A 272 21.25 18.98 16.10
CA THR A 272 19.89 18.51 15.81
C THR A 272 19.47 17.44 16.81
N MET A 273 20.34 16.47 17.09
CA MET A 273 20.06 15.40 18.06
C MET A 273 19.90 15.94 19.49
N GLU A 274 20.76 16.88 19.93
CA GLU A 274 20.60 17.54 21.25
C GLU A 274 19.26 18.27 21.36
N SER A 275 18.85 18.97 20.30
CA SER A 275 17.55 19.63 20.25
C SER A 275 16.38 18.63 20.33
N LEU A 276 16.50 17.47 19.68
CA LEU A 276 15.48 16.41 19.74
C LEU A 276 15.46 15.73 21.12
N MET A 277 16.62 15.50 21.74
CA MET A 277 16.71 14.99 23.12
C MET A 277 16.04 15.93 24.11
N ALA A 278 16.22 17.24 23.96
CA ALA A 278 15.52 18.20 24.80
C ALA A 278 13.99 18.12 24.63
N LEU A 279 13.52 17.96 23.41
CA LEU A 279 12.08 17.84 23.11
C LEU A 279 11.48 16.50 23.58
N SER A 280 12.27 15.43 23.67
CA SER A 280 11.77 14.11 24.06
C SER A 280 11.24 14.04 25.50
N HIS A 281 11.53 15.03 26.33
CA HIS A 281 10.99 15.14 27.68
C HIS A 281 9.59 15.79 27.71
N ASP A 282 9.23 16.56 26.68
CA ASP A 282 8.02 17.38 26.67
C ASP A 282 6.96 16.85 25.68
N LEU A 283 7.39 16.09 24.67
CA LEU A 283 6.52 15.58 23.60
C LEU A 283 6.15 14.11 23.79
N HIS A 284 4.96 13.74 23.36
CA HIS A 284 4.54 12.35 23.26
C HIS A 284 5.22 11.64 22.06
N GLU A 285 5.19 10.32 22.05
CA GLU A 285 5.92 9.47 21.12
C GLU A 285 5.59 9.78 19.64
N ASP A 286 4.32 9.98 19.32
CA ASP A 286 3.86 10.33 17.96
C ASP A 286 4.31 11.74 17.55
N GLU A 287 4.18 12.73 18.44
CA GLU A 287 4.61 14.10 18.22
C GLU A 287 6.15 14.20 18.10
N LEU A 288 6.86 13.45 18.93
CA LEU A 288 8.30 13.37 18.87
C LEU A 288 8.79 12.76 17.57
N LEU A 289 8.15 11.67 17.10
CA LEU A 289 8.49 11.05 15.82
C LEU A 289 8.24 12.01 14.64
N GLU A 290 7.12 12.72 14.63
CA GLU A 290 6.87 13.77 13.62
C GLU A 290 7.99 14.82 13.62
N ARG A 291 8.42 15.29 14.81
CA ARG A 291 9.53 16.25 14.94
C ARG A 291 10.88 15.67 14.51
N VAL A 292 11.13 14.39 14.74
CA VAL A 292 12.32 13.70 14.24
C VAL A 292 12.33 13.73 12.72
N LEU A 293 11.25 13.32 12.08
CA LEU A 293 11.15 13.26 10.62
C LEU A 293 11.31 14.64 9.97
N GLU A 294 10.73 15.69 10.56
CA GLU A 294 10.83 17.07 10.12
C GLU A 294 12.25 17.63 10.31
N LYS A 295 12.76 17.65 11.58
CA LYS A 295 14.03 18.31 11.91
C LYS A 295 15.25 17.63 11.28
N THR A 296 15.18 16.34 11.00
CA THR A 296 16.25 15.60 10.35
C THR A 296 16.25 15.79 8.83
N GLY A 297 15.18 16.38 8.25
CA GLY A 297 15.00 16.57 6.81
C GLY A 297 14.71 15.26 6.07
N THR A 298 14.20 14.24 6.79
CA THR A 298 13.90 12.92 6.18
C THR A 298 12.76 13.02 5.17
N LEU A 299 11.68 13.73 5.51
CA LEU A 299 10.55 13.92 4.60
C LEU A 299 10.96 14.75 3.39
N ASP A 300 11.66 15.89 3.58
CA ASP A 300 12.12 16.75 2.50
C ASP A 300 13.00 15.99 1.50
N ALA A 301 13.89 15.13 2.00
CA ALA A 301 14.78 14.33 1.16
C ALA A 301 13.99 13.32 0.31
N LEU A 302 12.97 12.67 0.86
CA LEU A 302 12.11 11.75 0.14
C LEU A 302 11.22 12.48 -0.87
N GLU A 303 10.65 13.63 -0.53
CA GLU A 303 9.85 14.45 -1.44
C GLU A 303 10.66 14.94 -2.64
N ALA A 304 11.92 15.28 -2.42
CA ALA A 304 12.85 15.72 -3.47
C ALA A 304 13.15 14.61 -4.50
N GLU A 305 13.06 13.34 -4.14
CA GLU A 305 13.25 12.20 -5.06
C GLU A 305 12.16 12.14 -6.15
N ARG A 306 10.94 12.60 -5.88
CA ARG A 306 9.78 12.64 -6.80
C ARG A 306 9.45 11.28 -7.46
N THR A 307 9.78 10.19 -6.81
CA THR A 307 9.51 8.82 -7.28
C THR A 307 8.29 8.24 -6.57
N ILE A 308 7.69 7.20 -7.15
CA ILE A 308 6.59 6.45 -6.51
C ILE A 308 7.11 5.72 -5.28
N GLU A 309 8.31 5.18 -5.37
CA GLU A 309 8.99 4.49 -4.27
C GLU A 309 9.23 5.42 -3.07
N ALA A 310 9.65 6.66 -3.31
CA ALA A 310 9.83 7.65 -2.25
C ALA A 310 8.50 8.01 -1.57
N ARG A 311 7.43 8.12 -2.34
CA ARG A 311 6.07 8.34 -1.79
C ARG A 311 5.62 7.18 -0.91
N GLY A 312 5.83 5.93 -1.35
CA GLY A 312 5.55 4.75 -0.53
C GLY A 312 6.34 4.73 0.78
N ARG A 313 7.58 5.23 0.78
CA ARG A 313 8.37 5.40 2.00
C ARG A 313 7.80 6.48 2.92
N ILE A 314 7.32 7.60 2.37
CA ILE A 314 6.63 8.64 3.15
C ILE A 314 5.36 8.07 3.79
N GLU A 315 4.55 7.33 3.03
CA GLU A 315 3.35 6.66 3.53
C GLU A 315 3.67 5.68 4.68
N ASN A 316 4.76 4.91 4.57
CA ASN A 316 5.23 4.02 5.63
C ASN A 316 5.65 4.80 6.90
N LEU A 317 6.34 5.93 6.76
CA LEU A 317 6.72 6.78 7.90
C LEU A 317 5.51 7.41 8.58
N GLN A 318 4.51 7.84 7.80
CA GLN A 318 3.26 8.36 8.34
C GLN A 318 2.48 7.27 9.09
N GLU A 319 2.51 6.04 8.58
CA GLU A 319 1.92 4.88 9.27
C GLU A 319 2.64 4.61 10.60
N LEU A 320 3.98 4.71 10.65
CA LEU A 320 4.72 4.56 11.91
C LEU A 320 4.32 5.63 12.95
N VAL A 321 4.03 6.85 12.53
CA VAL A 321 3.46 7.89 13.41
C VAL A 321 2.10 7.45 13.95
N GLY A 322 1.28 6.83 13.10
CA GLY A 322 -0.01 6.23 13.52
C GLY A 322 0.18 5.16 14.59
N VAL A 323 1.16 4.27 14.41
CA VAL A 323 1.52 3.23 15.42
C VAL A 323 1.89 3.86 16.76
N ALA A 324 2.73 4.90 16.75
CA ALA A 324 3.11 5.59 17.99
C ALA A 324 1.90 6.20 18.70
N ARG A 325 0.94 6.73 17.94
CA ARG A 325 -0.32 7.27 18.48
C ARG A 325 -1.22 6.18 19.05
N GLU A 326 -1.35 5.03 18.38
CA GLU A 326 -2.08 3.87 18.89
C GLU A 326 -1.46 3.36 20.18
N TYR A 327 -0.12 3.19 20.23
CA TYR A 327 0.62 2.80 21.43
C TYR A 327 0.30 3.72 22.61
N ARG A 328 0.36 5.05 22.40
CA ARG A 328 0.03 6.03 23.44
C ARG A 328 -1.38 5.87 24.01
N GLN A 329 -2.35 5.48 23.18
CA GLN A 329 -3.73 5.29 23.61
C GLN A 329 -3.97 3.96 24.35
N GLN A 330 -3.15 2.94 24.10
CA GLN A 330 -3.33 1.59 24.63
C GLN A 330 -2.46 1.30 25.86
N ALA A 331 -1.30 1.94 25.95
CA ALA A 331 -0.35 1.72 27.06
C ALA A 331 -0.84 2.39 28.36
N GLU A 332 -0.75 1.70 29.49
CA GLU A 332 -1.07 2.26 30.81
C GLU A 332 -0.12 3.41 31.18
N GLU A 333 1.17 3.25 30.91
CA GLU A 333 2.23 4.25 31.08
C GLU A 333 3.02 4.39 29.77
N PRO A 334 2.55 5.22 28.83
CA PRO A 334 3.24 5.38 27.57
C PRO A 334 4.63 5.98 27.75
N SER A 335 5.61 5.43 27.05
CA SER A 335 6.99 5.92 27.07
C SER A 335 7.70 5.55 25.77
N LEU A 336 8.65 6.38 25.34
CA LEU A 336 9.43 6.14 24.13
C LEU A 336 10.19 4.80 24.19
N ALA A 337 10.71 4.44 25.36
CA ALA A 337 11.39 3.15 25.56
C ALA A 337 10.43 1.97 25.44
N GLY A 338 9.21 2.09 26.00
CA GLY A 338 8.16 1.08 25.88
C GLY A 338 7.68 0.93 24.43
N PHE A 339 7.53 2.03 23.71
CA PHE A 339 7.20 2.01 22.29
C PHE A 339 8.23 1.23 21.45
N LEU A 340 9.53 1.51 21.65
CA LEU A 340 10.60 0.80 20.96
C LEU A 340 10.67 -0.68 21.35
N GLN A 341 10.36 -1.02 22.59
CA GLN A 341 10.28 -2.40 23.04
C GLN A 341 9.12 -3.15 22.37
N ASP A 342 7.95 -2.52 22.23
CA ASP A 342 6.77 -3.11 21.55
C ASP A 342 7.09 -3.40 20.07
N ILE A 343 7.70 -2.46 19.35
CA ILE A 343 8.19 -2.67 17.98
C ILE A 343 9.16 -3.85 17.90
N SER A 344 10.12 -3.94 18.83
CA SER A 344 11.13 -5.02 18.82
C SER A 344 10.51 -6.39 19.04
N LEU A 345 9.51 -6.51 19.91
CA LEU A 345 8.81 -7.75 20.18
C LEU A 345 8.08 -8.29 18.93
N VAL A 346 7.47 -7.42 18.16
CA VAL A 346 6.81 -7.80 16.90
C VAL A 346 7.85 -8.25 15.87
N SER A 347 8.96 -7.53 15.72
CA SER A 347 10.02 -7.82 14.76
C SER A 347 10.74 -9.16 15.03
N ASP A 348 10.95 -9.52 16.30
CA ASP A 348 11.74 -10.72 16.68
C ASP A 348 10.94 -12.03 16.57
N GLN A 349 9.61 -12.00 16.70
CA GLN A 349 8.75 -13.18 16.55
C GLN A 349 8.66 -13.70 15.12
N ASP A 350 9.05 -12.89 14.15
CA ASP A 350 8.94 -13.14 12.72
C ASP A 350 9.93 -14.17 12.13
N THR A 351 10.83 -14.77 12.92
CA THR A 351 11.90 -15.64 12.39
C THR A 351 11.53 -17.12 12.25
N ILE A 352 10.28 -17.52 12.51
CA ILE A 352 9.85 -18.91 12.44
C ILE A 352 9.74 -19.34 10.96
N ARG A 353 10.67 -20.17 10.52
CA ARG A 353 10.56 -20.92 9.26
C ARG A 353 9.65 -22.12 9.49
N ASP A 354 8.43 -22.09 8.96
CA ASP A 354 7.51 -23.22 9.03
C ASP A 354 7.64 -24.11 7.78
N GLU A 355 7.72 -25.41 7.97
CA GLU A 355 7.69 -26.42 6.90
C GLU A 355 6.32 -26.47 6.19
N ARG A 356 5.26 -25.87 6.79
CA ARG A 356 3.88 -25.80 6.25
C ARG A 356 3.69 -24.78 5.15
N GLY A 357 4.75 -24.05 4.75
CA GLY A 357 4.69 -22.95 3.81
C GLY A 357 4.33 -21.62 4.48
N LEU A 358 4.27 -20.54 3.69
CA LEU A 358 4.04 -19.17 4.18
C LEU A 358 2.88 -18.54 3.42
N VAL A 359 1.93 -17.92 4.13
CA VAL A 359 0.90 -17.08 3.54
C VAL A 359 1.56 -15.89 2.84
N THR A 360 1.12 -15.56 1.64
CA THR A 360 1.76 -14.51 0.85
C THR A 360 0.99 -13.19 0.96
N LEU A 361 1.68 -12.15 1.45
CA LEU A 361 1.19 -10.78 1.50
C LEU A 361 1.83 -9.96 0.40
N MET A 362 1.04 -9.22 -0.41
CA MET A 362 1.59 -8.39 -1.47
C MET A 362 0.63 -7.30 -1.93
N THR A 363 1.17 -6.30 -2.62
CA THR A 363 0.32 -5.36 -3.34
C THR A 363 -0.32 -6.03 -4.55
N LEU A 364 -1.48 -5.55 -4.96
CA LEU A 364 -2.18 -5.99 -6.17
C LEU A 364 -1.29 -5.94 -7.44
N HIS A 365 -0.40 -4.94 -7.54
CA HIS A 365 0.54 -4.84 -8.66
C HIS A 365 1.54 -6.01 -8.71
N ASN A 366 1.99 -6.48 -7.55
CA ASN A 366 2.93 -7.60 -7.46
C ASN A 366 2.25 -8.96 -7.71
N ALA A 367 0.92 -9.01 -7.64
CA ALA A 367 0.15 -10.23 -7.85
C ALA A 367 0.08 -10.65 -9.32
N LYS A 368 0.39 -9.72 -10.26
CA LYS A 368 0.39 -10.04 -11.70
C LYS A 368 1.35 -11.19 -12.01
N GLY A 369 0.89 -12.18 -12.77
CA GLY A 369 1.65 -13.38 -13.12
C GLY A 369 1.63 -14.51 -12.08
N LEU A 370 1.10 -14.26 -10.87
CA LEU A 370 0.97 -15.27 -9.82
C LEU A 370 -0.45 -15.87 -9.78
N GLU A 371 -0.63 -16.95 -8.99
CA GLU A 371 -1.93 -17.59 -8.78
C GLU A 371 -1.96 -18.30 -7.43
N PHE A 372 -3.13 -18.31 -6.78
CA PHE A 372 -3.32 -18.88 -5.45
C PHE A 372 -4.69 -19.54 -5.36
N ARG A 373 -4.81 -20.64 -4.60
CA ARG A 373 -6.11 -21.30 -4.41
C ARG A 373 -7.11 -20.41 -3.66
N ALA A 374 -6.63 -19.67 -2.68
CA ALA A 374 -7.46 -18.72 -1.93
C ALA A 374 -6.84 -17.32 -1.93
N VAL A 375 -7.63 -16.32 -2.25
CA VAL A 375 -7.21 -14.91 -2.29
C VAL A 375 -8.14 -14.06 -1.42
N PHE A 376 -7.53 -13.24 -0.58
CA PHE A 376 -8.18 -12.15 0.14
C PHE A 376 -7.77 -10.82 -0.49
N MET A 377 -8.72 -9.96 -0.82
CA MET A 377 -8.48 -8.59 -1.28
C MET A 377 -9.01 -7.65 -0.20
N ILE A 378 -8.12 -6.97 0.53
CA ILE A 378 -8.48 -6.13 1.68
C ILE A 378 -8.53 -4.65 1.31
N GLY A 379 -9.32 -3.89 2.08
CA GLY A 379 -9.43 -2.44 1.90
C GLY A 379 -10.16 -2.05 0.63
N MET A 380 -11.25 -2.73 0.28
CA MET A 380 -12.11 -2.39 -0.86
C MET A 380 -12.96 -1.15 -0.53
N GLU A 381 -12.32 0.03 -0.51
CA GLU A 381 -12.89 1.30 -0.03
C GLU A 381 -12.59 2.44 -1.01
N GLU A 382 -13.55 3.35 -1.21
CA GLU A 382 -13.35 4.57 -1.98
C GLU A 382 -12.22 5.43 -1.39
N GLY A 383 -11.32 5.91 -2.26
CA GLY A 383 -10.13 6.66 -1.85
C GLY A 383 -8.92 5.80 -1.54
N LEU A 384 -9.13 4.52 -1.17
CA LEU A 384 -8.08 3.53 -0.96
C LEU A 384 -7.96 2.59 -2.17
N PHE A 385 -9.06 1.98 -2.58
CA PHE A 385 -9.14 1.17 -3.79
C PHE A 385 -10.56 1.25 -4.41
N PRO A 386 -10.76 2.09 -5.45
CA PRO A 386 -9.77 2.86 -6.22
C PRO A 386 -9.09 3.95 -5.41
N HIS A 387 -7.80 4.16 -5.68
CA HIS A 387 -7.01 5.16 -4.96
C HIS A 387 -7.45 6.59 -5.31
N SER A 388 -7.53 7.50 -4.32
CA SER A 388 -8.02 8.88 -4.49
C SER A 388 -7.36 9.63 -5.64
N ARG A 389 -6.03 9.54 -5.78
CA ARG A 389 -5.30 10.17 -6.90
C ARG A 389 -5.69 9.64 -8.27
N SER A 390 -6.00 8.35 -8.37
CA SER A 390 -6.46 7.75 -9.64
C SER A 390 -7.85 8.25 -9.99
N ILE A 391 -8.72 8.47 -8.98
CA ILE A 391 -10.04 9.06 -9.17
C ILE A 391 -9.91 10.50 -9.69
N GLU A 392 -9.07 11.33 -9.06
CA GLU A 392 -8.80 12.71 -9.45
C GLU A 392 -8.21 12.83 -10.87
N ALA A 393 -7.31 11.92 -11.24
CA ALA A 393 -6.67 11.86 -12.54
C ALA A 393 -7.52 11.16 -13.63
N GLN A 394 -8.77 10.82 -13.34
CA GLN A 394 -9.68 10.04 -14.23
C GLN A 394 -9.12 8.65 -14.61
N GLY A 395 -8.25 8.09 -13.77
CA GLY A 395 -7.60 6.79 -13.96
C GLY A 395 -8.35 5.60 -13.36
N VAL A 396 -9.67 5.71 -13.14
CA VAL A 396 -10.49 4.64 -12.53
C VAL A 396 -10.46 3.35 -13.35
N GLU A 397 -10.37 3.44 -14.66
CA GLU A 397 -10.30 2.26 -15.52
C GLU A 397 -9.04 1.42 -15.28
N GLU A 398 -7.89 2.05 -14.96
CA GLU A 398 -6.67 1.32 -14.60
C GLU A 398 -6.79 0.67 -13.24
N GLU A 399 -7.36 1.35 -12.24
CA GLU A 399 -7.66 0.75 -10.93
C GLU A 399 -8.64 -0.43 -11.06
N ARG A 400 -9.61 -0.34 -11.99
CA ARG A 400 -10.53 -1.46 -12.28
C ARG A 400 -9.80 -2.65 -12.91
N ARG A 401 -8.83 -2.41 -13.82
CA ARG A 401 -7.95 -3.46 -14.35
C ARG A 401 -7.12 -4.09 -13.24
N LEU A 402 -6.65 -3.28 -12.30
CA LEU A 402 -5.90 -3.77 -11.13
C LEU A 402 -6.78 -4.66 -10.24
N CYS A 403 -8.04 -4.29 -10.02
CA CYS A 403 -9.02 -5.11 -9.32
C CYS A 403 -9.28 -6.42 -10.07
N TYR A 404 -9.51 -6.35 -11.37
CA TYR A 404 -9.66 -7.53 -12.25
C TYR A 404 -8.45 -8.46 -12.18
N VAL A 405 -7.22 -7.91 -12.20
CA VAL A 405 -6.01 -8.70 -12.02
C VAL A 405 -6.02 -9.41 -10.67
N GLY A 406 -6.31 -8.70 -9.57
CA GLY A 406 -6.38 -9.30 -8.24
C GLY A 406 -7.39 -10.45 -8.16
N MET A 407 -8.61 -10.24 -8.65
CA MET A 407 -9.67 -11.25 -8.67
C MET A 407 -9.26 -12.50 -9.46
N THR A 408 -8.67 -12.31 -10.65
CA THR A 408 -8.27 -13.42 -11.54
C THR A 408 -6.99 -14.14 -11.08
N ARG A 409 -6.40 -13.78 -9.93
CA ARG A 409 -5.34 -14.56 -9.28
C ARG A 409 -5.91 -15.68 -8.43
N ALA A 410 -7.17 -15.62 -8.05
CA ALA A 410 -7.85 -16.66 -7.29
C ALA A 410 -8.24 -17.85 -8.18
N MET A 411 -7.95 -19.05 -7.70
CA MET A 411 -8.32 -20.30 -8.38
C MET A 411 -9.69 -20.80 -7.90
N GLU A 412 -9.88 -20.90 -6.57
CA GLU A 412 -11.05 -21.54 -5.94
C GLU A 412 -11.85 -20.59 -5.06
N ARG A 413 -11.17 -19.74 -4.27
CA ARG A 413 -11.81 -18.85 -3.28
C ARG A 413 -11.37 -17.42 -3.42
N LEU A 414 -12.34 -16.51 -3.43
CA LEU A 414 -12.11 -15.08 -3.43
C LEU A 414 -12.97 -14.41 -2.36
N THR A 415 -12.30 -13.72 -1.44
CA THR A 415 -12.94 -12.92 -0.40
C THR A 415 -12.43 -11.48 -0.50
N MET A 416 -13.34 -10.52 -0.54
CA MET A 416 -13.05 -9.09 -0.55
C MET A 416 -13.54 -8.49 0.75
N THR A 417 -12.78 -7.58 1.36
CA THR A 417 -13.16 -6.96 2.63
C THR A 417 -13.11 -5.44 2.54
N HIS A 418 -13.98 -4.77 3.27
CA HIS A 418 -13.94 -3.33 3.48
C HIS A 418 -14.35 -2.99 4.91
N THR A 419 -13.95 -1.82 5.39
CA THR A 419 -14.22 -1.39 6.76
C THR A 419 -15.19 -0.21 6.78
N LEU A 420 -15.93 -0.06 7.90
CA LEU A 420 -16.75 1.13 8.14
C LEU A 420 -15.89 2.36 8.47
N ALA A 421 -14.78 2.13 9.17
CA ALA A 421 -13.82 3.16 9.50
C ALA A 421 -12.41 2.55 9.45
N ARG A 422 -11.47 3.28 8.90
CA ARG A 422 -10.06 2.87 8.81
C ARG A 422 -9.16 3.96 9.32
N THR A 423 -8.20 3.58 10.13
CA THR A 423 -7.10 4.46 10.51
C THR A 423 -5.93 4.20 9.58
N LEU A 424 -5.58 5.20 8.78
CA LEU A 424 -4.38 5.20 7.95
C LEU A 424 -3.59 6.48 8.22
N PHE A 425 -2.28 6.35 8.34
CA PHE A 425 -1.40 7.50 8.61
C PHE A 425 -1.80 8.27 9.87
N GLY A 426 -2.31 7.54 10.88
CA GLY A 426 -2.78 8.11 12.14
C GLY A 426 -4.06 8.95 12.04
N ARG A 427 -4.77 8.91 10.91
CA ARG A 427 -6.08 9.58 10.74
C ARG A 427 -7.16 8.53 10.57
N ARG A 428 -8.22 8.66 11.38
CA ARG A 428 -9.40 7.82 11.24
C ARG A 428 -10.34 8.42 10.21
N GLU A 429 -10.62 7.66 9.16
CA GLU A 429 -11.49 8.05 8.06
C GLU A 429 -12.65 7.06 7.94
N TYR A 430 -13.82 7.56 7.54
CA TYR A 430 -15.01 6.75 7.26
C TYR A 430 -15.17 6.70 5.75
N ASN A 431 -14.71 5.62 5.15
CA ASN A 431 -14.77 5.45 3.72
C ASN A 431 -16.05 4.72 3.31
N LEU A 432 -16.55 5.04 2.13
CA LEU A 432 -17.58 4.23 1.49
C LEU A 432 -16.95 2.92 0.97
N ALA A 433 -17.75 1.88 0.88
CA ALA A 433 -17.36 0.69 0.15
C ALA A 433 -16.93 1.04 -1.27
N SER A 434 -15.92 0.36 -1.78
CA SER A 434 -15.42 0.56 -3.15
C SER A 434 -16.55 0.41 -4.16
N ARG A 435 -16.63 1.33 -5.13
CA ARG A 435 -17.52 1.20 -6.29
C ARG A 435 -17.35 -0.11 -7.03
N PHE A 436 -16.17 -0.71 -6.97
CA PHE A 436 -15.90 -2.00 -7.59
C PHE A 436 -16.75 -3.13 -6.99
N LEU A 437 -17.14 -3.03 -5.72
CA LEU A 437 -18.07 -3.98 -5.12
C LEU A 437 -19.48 -3.84 -5.68
N ASP A 438 -19.90 -2.64 -6.06
CA ASP A 438 -21.22 -2.41 -6.67
C ASP A 438 -21.28 -2.86 -8.15
N GLU A 439 -20.14 -2.97 -8.82
CA GLU A 439 -20.01 -3.45 -10.20
C GLU A 439 -20.02 -4.99 -10.30
N LEU A 440 -20.03 -5.69 -9.15
CA LEU A 440 -20.10 -7.16 -9.11
C LEU A 440 -21.54 -7.66 -9.28
N PRO A 441 -21.70 -8.89 -9.80
CA PRO A 441 -23.04 -9.47 -9.99
C PRO A 441 -23.74 -9.74 -8.65
N GLY A 442 -25.06 -9.82 -8.69
CA GLY A 442 -25.89 -10.01 -7.49
C GLY A 442 -25.72 -11.36 -6.77
N GLU A 443 -25.02 -12.32 -7.38
CA GLU A 443 -24.69 -13.63 -6.79
C GLU A 443 -23.50 -13.60 -5.83
N VAL A 444 -22.81 -12.44 -5.69
CA VAL A 444 -21.76 -12.25 -4.69
C VAL A 444 -22.39 -12.21 -3.30
N GLU A 445 -21.89 -13.06 -2.40
CA GLU A 445 -22.36 -13.09 -1.01
C GLU A 445 -21.86 -11.86 -0.26
N ARG A 446 -22.79 -11.02 0.20
CA ARG A 446 -22.48 -9.81 0.97
C ARG A 446 -22.87 -10.03 2.42
N GLU A 447 -21.89 -9.92 3.30
CA GLU A 447 -22.05 -10.15 4.73
C GLU A 447 -21.50 -8.97 5.53
N ARG A 448 -22.22 -8.60 6.57
CA ARG A 448 -21.79 -7.61 7.56
C ARG A 448 -21.53 -8.30 8.89
N LEU A 449 -20.27 -8.31 9.31
CA LEU A 449 -19.89 -8.87 10.59
C LEU A 449 -20.06 -7.83 11.70
N ARG A 450 -20.97 -8.10 12.65
CA ARG A 450 -21.19 -7.24 13.83
C ARG A 450 -20.28 -7.66 14.99
N PRO A 451 -19.84 -6.71 15.85
CA PRO A 451 -18.91 -6.99 16.95
C PRO A 451 -19.36 -8.05 17.94
N SER A 452 -20.68 -8.31 18.06
CA SER A 452 -21.25 -9.24 19.03
C SER A 452 -21.01 -10.73 18.75
N SER A 453 -20.47 -11.10 17.58
CA SER A 453 -20.19 -12.50 17.23
C SER A 453 -18.75 -12.96 17.58
N TRP A 454 -17.89 -12.05 18.09
CA TRP A 454 -16.47 -12.33 18.37
C TRP A 454 -16.07 -12.08 19.82
N SER A 455 -16.92 -12.49 20.78
CA SER A 455 -16.60 -12.42 22.22
C SER A 455 -15.60 -13.51 22.63
N GLY A 456 -14.33 -13.27 22.37
CA GLY A 456 -13.25 -14.16 22.80
C GLY A 456 -11.89 -13.53 22.73
N TYR A 457 -11.68 -12.40 23.39
CA TYR A 457 -10.46 -11.89 24.03
C TYR A 457 -10.64 -10.38 24.27
N GLY A 458 -10.58 -9.98 25.55
CA GLY A 458 -11.01 -8.69 26.04
C GLY A 458 -10.27 -7.48 25.46
N SER A 459 -11.07 -6.55 24.98
CA SER A 459 -10.75 -5.12 24.96
C SER A 459 -11.84 -4.39 25.77
N PRO A 460 -11.52 -3.31 26.50
CA PRO A 460 -12.54 -2.57 27.25
C PRO A 460 -13.57 -1.99 26.29
N ALA A 461 -14.84 -2.23 26.62
CA ALA A 461 -16.01 -1.89 25.83
C ALA A 461 -16.06 -0.40 25.47
N ALA A 462 -15.84 -0.09 24.20
CA ALA A 462 -16.44 1.11 23.60
C ALA A 462 -17.95 0.82 23.52
N ALA A 463 -18.77 1.69 24.11
CA ALA A 463 -20.21 1.56 24.13
C ALA A 463 -20.75 1.42 22.71
N ALA A 464 -21.46 0.32 22.43
CA ALA A 464 -22.11 0.06 21.16
C ALA A 464 -23.08 1.20 20.85
N ILE A 465 -22.85 1.92 19.75
CA ILE A 465 -23.83 2.86 19.21
C ILE A 465 -24.84 2.01 18.45
N GLU A 466 -26.02 1.81 19.03
CA GLU A 466 -27.16 1.21 18.32
C GLU A 466 -27.54 2.10 17.13
N PRO A 467 -27.79 1.53 15.93
CA PRO A 467 -28.27 2.31 14.79
C PRO A 467 -29.60 2.99 15.19
N ARG A 468 -29.60 4.31 15.18
CA ARG A 468 -30.82 5.10 15.46
C ARG A 468 -31.73 5.03 14.24
N PRO A 469 -33.06 4.96 14.42
CA PRO A 469 -33.99 5.04 13.29
C PRO A 469 -33.73 6.35 12.55
N GLY A 470 -33.55 6.24 11.22
CA GLY A 470 -33.07 7.32 10.36
C GLY A 470 -33.89 8.61 10.56
N ILE A 471 -33.18 9.68 10.89
CA ILE A 471 -33.77 11.03 10.94
C ILE A 471 -33.96 11.46 9.48
N ALA A 472 -35.20 11.79 9.11
CA ALA A 472 -35.46 12.39 7.79
C ALA A 472 -34.92 13.80 7.75
N LEU A 473 -33.80 13.99 7.04
CA LEU A 473 -33.15 15.28 6.83
C LEU A 473 -33.45 15.81 5.42
N SER A 474 -33.51 17.13 5.30
CA SER A 474 -33.67 17.86 4.04
C SER A 474 -32.56 18.89 3.92
N THR A 475 -32.18 19.24 2.69
CA THR A 475 -31.22 20.33 2.46
C THR A 475 -31.77 21.61 3.06
N GLY A 476 -30.94 22.27 3.87
CA GLY A 476 -31.31 23.48 4.63
C GLY A 476 -31.70 23.18 6.10
N ASP A 477 -31.85 21.91 6.51
CA ASP A 477 -32.10 21.58 7.90
C ASP A 477 -30.91 21.95 8.80
N SER A 478 -31.21 22.51 9.98
CA SER A 478 -30.21 22.71 11.03
C SER A 478 -30.05 21.40 11.83
N VAL A 479 -28.80 20.99 12.01
CA VAL A 479 -28.46 19.76 12.72
C VAL A 479 -27.39 20.03 13.78
N ARG A 480 -27.39 19.23 14.85
CA ARG A 480 -26.33 19.23 15.86
C ARG A 480 -25.64 17.88 15.86
N HIS A 481 -24.33 17.89 15.78
CA HIS A 481 -23.46 16.71 15.90
C HIS A 481 -22.81 16.72 17.28
N GLY A 482 -22.75 15.56 17.95
CA GLY A 482 -22.26 15.47 19.33
C GLY A 482 -20.86 16.01 19.57
N SER A 483 -19.95 15.90 18.60
CA SER A 483 -18.54 16.36 18.69
C SER A 483 -18.20 17.53 17.77
N LEU A 484 -18.98 17.80 16.70
CA LEU A 484 -18.67 18.83 15.69
C LEU A 484 -19.53 20.09 15.86
N GLY A 485 -20.52 20.08 16.78
CA GLY A 485 -21.39 21.21 17.04
C GLY A 485 -22.54 21.36 16.05
N GLU A 486 -23.03 22.57 15.89
CA GLU A 486 -24.17 22.89 15.03
C GLU A 486 -23.74 23.13 13.59
N GLY A 487 -24.58 22.69 12.64
CA GLY A 487 -24.35 22.84 11.21
C GLY A 487 -25.64 22.85 10.39
N ILE A 488 -25.52 23.11 9.10
CA ILE A 488 -26.63 23.12 8.15
C ILE A 488 -26.38 22.04 7.09
N VAL A 489 -27.37 21.25 6.77
CA VAL A 489 -27.34 20.26 5.69
C VAL A 489 -27.28 20.99 4.35
N THR A 490 -26.18 20.83 3.62
CA THR A 490 -25.96 21.47 2.30
C THR A 490 -26.22 20.53 1.13
N GLY A 491 -26.20 19.21 1.38
CA GLY A 491 -26.47 18.20 0.34
C GLY A 491 -26.95 16.88 0.94
N ILE A 492 -27.70 16.11 0.14
CA ILE A 492 -28.17 14.75 0.47
C ILE A 492 -27.92 13.85 -0.74
N GLU A 493 -27.26 12.72 -0.51
CA GLU A 493 -26.93 11.74 -1.53
C GLU A 493 -27.72 10.44 -1.30
N PRO A 494 -27.94 9.62 -2.36
CA PRO A 494 -28.52 8.30 -2.20
C PRO A 494 -27.71 7.44 -1.22
N GLY A 495 -28.40 6.66 -0.36
CA GLY A 495 -27.74 5.83 0.65
C GLY A 495 -27.62 6.47 2.04
N GLY A 496 -28.32 7.62 2.28
CA GLY A 496 -28.36 8.24 3.61
C GLY A 496 -27.12 9.06 3.98
N VAL A 497 -26.34 9.46 2.99
CA VAL A 497 -25.19 10.36 3.19
C VAL A 497 -25.65 11.80 3.09
N VAL A 498 -25.31 12.61 4.10
CA VAL A 498 -25.59 14.06 4.13
C VAL A 498 -24.30 14.85 4.20
N THR A 499 -24.25 15.93 3.46
CA THR A 499 -23.17 16.93 3.60
C THR A 499 -23.64 18.02 4.55
N VAL A 500 -22.89 18.25 5.62
CA VAL A 500 -23.20 19.25 6.65
C VAL A 500 -22.07 20.27 6.71
N ARG A 501 -22.43 21.57 6.62
CA ARG A 501 -21.52 22.68 6.88
C ARG A 501 -21.62 23.06 8.35
N PHE A 502 -20.55 22.87 9.11
CA PHE A 502 -20.50 23.16 10.53
C PHE A 502 -20.20 24.65 10.81
N ALA A 503 -20.92 25.21 11.80
CA ALA A 503 -20.76 26.61 12.16
C ALA A 503 -19.44 26.92 12.89
N ALA A 504 -18.83 25.89 13.53
CA ALA A 504 -17.64 26.03 14.35
C ALA A 504 -16.37 26.35 13.52
N ASP A 505 -16.23 25.76 12.34
CA ASP A 505 -15.04 25.87 11.49
C ASP A 505 -15.35 26.20 10.02
N GLY A 506 -16.62 26.30 9.66
CA GLY A 506 -17.10 26.60 8.31
C GLY A 506 -16.85 25.46 7.31
N THR A 507 -16.36 24.30 7.74
CA THR A 507 -16.04 23.18 6.87
C THR A 507 -17.28 22.36 6.51
N GLU A 508 -17.30 21.83 5.28
CA GLU A 508 -18.31 20.85 4.85
C GLU A 508 -17.80 19.44 5.09
N ARG A 509 -18.63 18.62 5.75
CA ARG A 509 -18.30 17.22 6.01
C ARG A 509 -19.42 16.32 5.56
N ARG A 510 -19.07 15.19 4.95
CA ARG A 510 -20.00 14.15 4.53
C ARG A 510 -20.17 13.17 5.68
N LEU A 511 -21.40 12.97 6.10
CA LEU A 511 -21.77 12.13 7.24
C LEU A 511 -22.86 11.15 6.83
N MET A 512 -22.78 9.93 7.33
CA MET A 512 -23.83 8.93 7.14
C MET A 512 -24.83 9.05 8.28
N VAL A 513 -26.07 9.41 7.97
CA VAL A 513 -27.15 9.73 8.95
C VAL A 513 -27.37 8.59 9.95
N GLU A 514 -27.24 7.35 9.49
CA GLU A 514 -27.45 6.14 10.30
C GLU A 514 -26.42 6.00 11.43
N TYR A 515 -25.21 6.53 11.26
CA TYR A 515 -24.09 6.37 12.19
C TYR A 515 -23.62 7.68 12.82
N ALA A 516 -23.85 8.81 12.16
CA ALA A 516 -23.50 10.10 12.72
C ALA A 516 -24.46 10.45 13.87
N PRO A 517 -23.96 10.91 15.03
CA PRO A 517 -24.79 11.38 16.14
C PRO A 517 -25.39 12.76 15.80
N LEU A 518 -26.23 12.80 14.74
CA LEU A 518 -26.94 13.97 14.28
C LEU A 518 -28.31 14.06 14.96
N GLU A 519 -28.63 15.25 15.43
CA GLU A 519 -29.96 15.60 15.93
C GLU A 519 -30.48 16.78 15.08
N LYS A 520 -31.70 16.66 14.57
CA LYS A 520 -32.33 17.78 13.87
C LYS A 520 -32.74 18.83 14.89
N ILE A 521 -32.29 20.07 14.68
CA ILE A 521 -32.68 21.22 15.47
C ILE A 521 -33.90 21.86 14.76
N ALA A 522 -34.94 22.13 15.51
CA ALA A 522 -36.18 22.69 14.97
C ALA A 522 -35.98 24.15 14.54
#